data_20bee91d041818878979246ee880546d
#
_entry.id   20bee91d041818878979246ee880546d
#
_cell.length_a   1.000
_cell.length_b   1.000
_cell.length_c   1.000
_cell.angle_alpha   90.00
_cell.angle_beta   90.00
_cell.angle_gamma   90.00
#
_symmetry.space_group_name_H-M   'P 1'
#
loop_
_entity.id
_entity.type
_entity.pdbx_description
1 polymer ?
#
loop_
_entity_poly.entity_id
_entity_poly.type
_entity_poly.pdbx_seq_one_letter_code
_entity_poly.pdbx_strand_id
1 'polypeptide(L)'
;DLKRSTRDVVEHVLKVAEMLGEAGEYVYLAADRIVEKALKALETGDMRLLGSLMYVNHGLLVAMGASNLALDTLVNIARVKGALGAKLTGAGWGGCMVVLAERGKAKAIVEELERHARMVRTVDIHVPGALIETL
;
A
#
# COMPACT_ATOMS: atom_id res chain seq x y z
N ASP A 1 11.29 -13.55 10.52
CA ASP A 1 12.01 -13.51 9.21
C ASP A 1 11.61 -14.70 8.34
N LEU A 2 10.44 -14.61 7.71
CA LEU A 2 10.11 -15.55 6.64
C LEU A 2 11.03 -15.21 5.47
N LYS A 3 11.96 -16.12 5.12
CA LYS A 3 12.68 -16.11 3.85
C LYS A 3 11.65 -16.26 2.73
N ARG A 4 11.17 -15.14 2.22
CA ARG A 4 10.24 -15.09 1.10
C ARG A 4 10.94 -14.43 -0.08
N SER A 5 10.77 -14.96 -1.24
CA SER A 5 11.17 -14.29 -2.46
C SER A 5 9.98 -13.54 -3.06
N THR A 6 10.24 -12.44 -3.74
CA THR A 6 9.21 -11.76 -4.56
C THR A 6 8.56 -12.73 -5.54
N ARG A 7 9.34 -13.68 -6.05
CA ARG A 7 8.88 -14.72 -6.95
C ARG A 7 7.76 -15.57 -6.33
N ASP A 8 7.96 -16.03 -5.09
CA ASP A 8 6.98 -16.90 -4.41
C ASP A 8 5.63 -16.19 -4.24
N VAL A 9 5.65 -14.89 -3.92
CA VAL A 9 4.42 -14.10 -3.79
C VAL A 9 3.74 -13.92 -5.14
N VAL A 10 4.50 -13.62 -6.19
CA VAL A 10 3.95 -13.46 -7.55
C VAL A 10 3.35 -14.78 -8.03
N GLU A 11 4.04 -15.89 -7.85
CA GLU A 11 3.53 -17.22 -8.22
C GLU A 11 2.25 -17.57 -7.45
N HIS A 12 2.16 -17.19 -6.17
CA HIS A 12 0.94 -17.38 -5.38
C HIS A 12 -0.23 -16.54 -5.92
N VAL A 13 -0.01 -15.25 -6.18
CA VAL A 13 -1.04 -14.35 -6.71
C VAL A 13 -1.55 -14.85 -8.07
N LEU A 14 -0.65 -15.32 -8.94
CA LEU A 14 -1.04 -15.91 -10.23
C LEU A 14 -1.93 -17.14 -10.05
N LYS A 15 -1.60 -18.05 -9.12
CA LYS A 15 -2.44 -19.23 -8.81
C LYS A 15 -3.80 -18.83 -8.27
N VAL A 16 -3.87 -17.80 -7.41
CA VAL A 16 -5.17 -17.27 -6.92
C VAL A 16 -5.97 -16.70 -8.07
N ALA A 17 -5.35 -15.92 -8.96
CA ALA A 17 -6.02 -15.37 -10.14
C ALA A 17 -6.57 -16.46 -11.05
N GLU A 18 -5.78 -17.49 -11.31
CA GLU A 18 -6.17 -18.64 -12.12
C GLU A 18 -7.35 -19.40 -11.50
N MET A 19 -7.29 -19.63 -10.19
CA MET A 19 -8.39 -20.28 -9.44
C MET A 19 -9.69 -19.48 -9.51
N LEU A 20 -9.60 -18.15 -9.50
CA LEU A 20 -10.76 -17.26 -9.59
C LEU A 20 -11.31 -17.12 -11.01
N GLY A 21 -10.51 -17.47 -12.04
CA GLY A 21 -10.91 -17.29 -13.45
C GLY A 21 -11.29 -15.85 -13.77
N GLU A 22 -12.43 -15.65 -14.39
CA GLU A 22 -12.94 -14.32 -14.77
C GLU A 22 -13.01 -13.34 -13.62
N ALA A 23 -13.32 -13.78 -12.39
CA ALA A 23 -13.31 -12.93 -11.21
C ALA A 23 -11.90 -12.39 -10.90
N GLY A 24 -10.86 -13.17 -11.15
CA GLY A 24 -9.46 -12.73 -11.03
C GLY A 24 -9.12 -11.62 -12.03
N GLU A 25 -9.61 -11.71 -13.26
CA GLU A 25 -9.43 -10.68 -14.28
C GLU A 25 -10.10 -9.35 -13.85
N TYR A 26 -11.27 -9.40 -13.25
CA TYR A 26 -11.94 -8.20 -12.71
C TYR A 26 -11.16 -7.58 -11.55
N VAL A 27 -10.47 -8.36 -10.73
CA VAL A 27 -9.61 -7.81 -9.67
C VAL A 27 -8.43 -7.02 -10.28
N TYR A 28 -7.79 -7.55 -11.33
CA TYR A 28 -6.74 -6.82 -12.03
C TYR A 28 -7.26 -5.55 -12.70
N LEU A 29 -8.40 -5.63 -13.39
CA LEU A 29 -9.03 -4.45 -13.99
C LEU A 29 -9.39 -3.40 -12.94
N ALA A 30 -9.91 -3.83 -11.78
CA ALA A 30 -10.20 -2.92 -10.68
C ALA A 30 -8.93 -2.24 -10.16
N ALA A 31 -7.83 -2.97 -10.02
CA ALA A 31 -6.55 -2.42 -9.59
C ALA A 31 -6.03 -1.37 -10.59
N ASP A 32 -6.12 -1.63 -11.89
CA ASP A 32 -5.75 -0.71 -12.95
C ASP A 32 -6.56 0.60 -12.87
N ARG A 33 -7.89 0.50 -12.77
CA ARG A 33 -8.77 1.67 -12.62
C ARG A 33 -8.53 2.46 -11.34
N ILE A 34 -8.11 1.80 -10.26
CA ILE A 34 -7.70 2.47 -9.02
C ILE A 34 -6.44 3.31 -9.27
N VAL A 35 -5.46 2.79 -10.02
CA VAL A 35 -4.23 3.51 -10.35
C VAL A 35 -4.52 4.77 -11.18
N GLU A 36 -5.36 4.66 -12.22
CA GLU A 36 -5.80 5.82 -13.03
C GLU A 36 -6.46 6.91 -12.16
N LYS A 37 -7.35 6.52 -11.25
CA LYS A 37 -7.99 7.45 -10.31
C LYS A 37 -7.01 8.04 -9.31
N ALA A 38 -6.06 7.26 -8.82
CA ALA A 38 -5.05 7.72 -7.89
C ALA A 38 -4.12 8.76 -8.52
N LEU A 39 -3.76 8.58 -9.81
CA LEU A 39 -3.01 9.58 -10.56
C LEU A 39 -3.76 10.92 -10.63
N LYS A 40 -5.05 10.91 -10.98
CA LYS A 40 -5.89 12.11 -10.99
C LYS A 40 -6.01 12.76 -9.62
N ALA A 41 -6.15 11.96 -8.55
CA ALA A 41 -6.19 12.47 -7.19
C ALA A 41 -4.89 13.18 -6.80
N LEU A 42 -3.74 12.65 -7.23
CA LEU A 42 -2.44 13.31 -7.05
C LEU A 42 -2.35 14.63 -7.84
N GLU A 43 -2.75 14.63 -9.10
CA GLU A 43 -2.74 15.83 -9.97
C GLU A 43 -3.61 16.96 -9.42
N THR A 44 -4.76 16.62 -8.83
CA THR A 44 -5.71 17.59 -8.27
C THR A 44 -5.47 17.90 -6.79
N GLY A 45 -4.53 17.22 -6.13
CA GLY A 45 -4.26 17.37 -4.71
C GLY A 45 -5.35 16.78 -3.79
N ASP A 46 -6.21 15.90 -4.31
CA ASP A 46 -7.24 15.24 -3.50
C ASP A 46 -6.66 14.07 -2.69
N MET A 47 -6.00 14.42 -1.59
CA MET A 47 -5.35 13.45 -0.71
C MET A 47 -6.36 12.54 0.01
N ARG A 48 -7.62 12.96 0.19
CA ARG A 48 -8.65 12.12 0.80
C ARG A 48 -9.10 11.00 -0.15
N LEU A 49 -9.30 11.35 -1.42
CA LEU A 49 -9.58 10.36 -2.46
C LEU A 49 -8.40 9.39 -2.60
N LEU A 50 -7.18 9.91 -2.71
CA LEU A 50 -5.96 9.08 -2.79
C LEU A 50 -5.88 8.09 -1.63
N GLY A 51 -6.09 8.55 -0.40
CA GLY A 51 -6.07 7.70 0.79
C GLY A 51 -7.15 6.60 0.75
N SER A 52 -8.35 6.95 0.34
CA SER A 52 -9.44 5.97 0.15
C SER A 52 -9.07 4.91 -0.88
N LEU A 53 -8.49 5.31 -2.01
CA LEU A 53 -8.01 4.40 -3.07
C LEU A 53 -6.88 3.48 -2.58
N MET A 54 -6.00 3.98 -1.70
CA MET A 54 -4.96 3.15 -1.07
C MET A 54 -5.57 2.02 -0.25
N TYR A 55 -6.62 2.28 0.55
CA TYR A 55 -7.31 1.25 1.31
C TYR A 55 -8.03 0.24 0.41
N VAL A 56 -8.69 0.70 -0.64
CA VAL A 56 -9.35 -0.19 -1.61
C VAL A 56 -8.32 -1.09 -2.29
N ASN A 57 -7.20 -0.53 -2.75
CA ASN A 57 -6.11 -1.29 -3.36
C ASN A 57 -5.50 -2.31 -2.39
N HIS A 58 -5.34 -1.96 -1.11
CA HIS A 58 -4.90 -2.91 -0.10
C HIS A 58 -5.88 -4.09 0.04
N GLY A 59 -7.18 -3.81 0.03
CA GLY A 59 -8.22 -4.85 0.04
C GLY A 59 -8.12 -5.82 -1.14
N LEU A 60 -7.83 -5.31 -2.35
CA LEU A 60 -7.59 -6.17 -3.52
C LEU A 60 -6.35 -7.05 -3.34
N LEU A 61 -5.26 -6.49 -2.79
CA LEU A 61 -4.03 -7.24 -2.50
C LEU A 61 -4.25 -8.32 -1.44
N VAL A 62 -5.09 -8.05 -0.42
CA VAL A 62 -5.52 -9.06 0.56
C VAL A 62 -6.33 -10.16 -0.12
N ALA A 63 -7.31 -9.82 -0.95
CA ALA A 63 -8.14 -10.78 -1.70
C ALA A 63 -7.31 -11.70 -2.61
N MET A 64 -6.23 -11.17 -3.20
CA MET A 64 -5.29 -11.93 -4.03
C MET A 64 -4.23 -12.69 -3.23
N GLY A 65 -4.28 -12.64 -1.90
CA GLY A 65 -3.33 -13.35 -1.04
C GLY A 65 -1.92 -12.75 -1.01
N ALA A 66 -1.74 -11.51 -1.47
CA ALA A 66 -0.45 -10.82 -1.41
C ALA A 66 -0.12 -10.24 -0.04
N SER A 67 -1.10 -10.07 0.84
CA SER A 67 -0.89 -9.55 2.20
C SER A 67 -0.68 -10.66 3.23
N ASN A 68 -0.42 -10.28 4.46
CA ASN A 68 -0.40 -11.16 5.63
C ASN A 68 -0.96 -10.43 6.86
N LEU A 69 -1.23 -11.21 7.91
CA LEU A 69 -1.83 -10.68 9.14
C LEU A 69 -1.05 -9.50 9.75
N ALA A 70 0.27 -9.52 9.71
CA ALA A 70 1.09 -8.43 10.26
C ALA A 70 0.88 -7.11 9.49
N LEU A 71 0.89 -7.16 8.15
CA LEU A 71 0.62 -6.00 7.30
C LEU A 71 -0.82 -5.50 7.48
N ASP A 72 -1.80 -6.41 7.50
CA ASP A 72 -3.21 -6.08 7.67
C ASP A 72 -3.46 -5.40 9.02
N THR A 73 -2.79 -5.90 10.08
CA THR A 73 -2.83 -5.31 11.42
C THR A 73 -2.28 -3.89 11.41
N LEU A 74 -1.11 -3.66 10.80
CA LEU A 74 -0.49 -2.33 10.71
C LEU A 74 -1.34 -1.36 9.92
N VAL A 75 -1.93 -1.78 8.80
CA VAL A 75 -2.85 -0.97 7.99
C VAL A 75 -4.09 -0.59 8.80
N ASN A 76 -4.65 -1.52 9.57
CA ASN A 76 -5.80 -1.24 10.44
C ASN A 76 -5.45 -0.30 11.60
N ILE A 77 -4.28 -0.45 12.21
CA ILE A 77 -3.78 0.47 13.23
C ILE A 77 -3.69 1.90 12.65
N ALA A 78 -3.08 2.07 11.48
CA ALA A 78 -2.98 3.37 10.82
C ALA A 78 -4.37 3.98 10.55
N ARG A 79 -5.32 3.15 10.07
CA ARG A 79 -6.71 3.56 9.82
C ARG A 79 -7.39 4.06 11.09
N VAL A 80 -7.31 3.30 12.19
CA VAL A 80 -7.93 3.65 13.49
C VAL A 80 -7.33 4.95 14.06
N LYS A 81 -6.04 5.19 13.84
CA LYS A 81 -5.37 6.43 14.24
C LYS A 81 -5.63 7.61 13.29
N GLY A 82 -6.43 7.43 12.26
CA GLY A 82 -6.91 8.51 11.39
C GLY A 82 -6.00 8.81 10.21
N ALA A 83 -5.23 7.83 9.72
CA ALA A 83 -4.56 7.93 8.44
C ALA A 83 -5.59 8.09 7.30
N LEU A 84 -5.29 8.91 6.32
CA LEU A 84 -6.10 9.07 5.11
C LEU A 84 -6.12 7.78 4.29
N GLY A 85 -4.98 7.08 4.24
CA GLY A 85 -4.81 5.82 3.53
C GLY A 85 -3.61 5.05 4.02
N ALA A 86 -3.65 3.73 3.85
CA ALA A 86 -2.51 2.84 4.09
C ALA A 86 -2.62 1.60 3.20
N LYS A 87 -1.50 1.09 2.74
CA LYS A 87 -1.43 -0.14 1.95
C LYS A 87 -0.04 -0.77 2.03
N LEU A 88 0.04 -2.07 1.82
CA LEU A 88 1.32 -2.73 1.60
C LEU A 88 2.04 -2.16 0.37
N THR A 89 3.35 -2.19 0.38
CA THR A 89 4.22 -1.85 -0.75
C THR A 89 5.26 -2.95 -0.97
N GLY A 90 5.68 -3.11 -2.22
CA GLY A 90 6.49 -4.24 -2.63
C GLY A 90 5.66 -5.49 -2.92
N ALA A 91 6.28 -6.67 -2.92
CA ALA A 91 5.63 -7.91 -3.30
C ALA A 91 4.53 -8.37 -2.33
N GLY A 92 4.65 -8.06 -1.06
CA GLY A 92 3.72 -8.56 -0.05
C GLY A 92 4.32 -9.65 0.86
N TRP A 93 3.48 -10.40 1.61
CA TRP A 93 3.82 -11.38 2.65
C TRP A 93 4.76 -10.86 3.75
N GLY A 94 4.71 -9.54 4.05
CA GLY A 94 5.53 -8.78 4.98
C GLY A 94 6.26 -7.65 4.26
N GLY A 95 7.42 -7.21 4.77
CA GLY A 95 8.16 -6.04 4.26
C GLY A 95 7.56 -4.74 4.76
N CYS A 96 7.22 -3.84 3.86
CA CYS A 96 6.82 -2.49 4.20
C CYS A 96 5.37 -2.21 3.82
N MET A 97 4.82 -1.20 4.47
CA MET A 97 3.60 -0.52 4.03
C MET A 97 3.86 0.99 3.91
N VAL A 98 3.03 1.66 3.18
CA VAL A 98 3.01 3.13 3.07
C VAL A 98 1.74 3.66 3.71
N VAL A 99 1.86 4.77 4.43
CA VAL A 99 0.76 5.46 5.09
C VAL A 99 0.69 6.89 4.60
N LEU A 100 -0.49 7.32 4.20
CA LEU A 100 -0.79 8.71 3.89
C LEU A 100 -1.54 9.33 5.08
N ALA A 101 -1.03 10.43 5.61
CA ALA A 101 -1.60 11.10 6.76
C ALA A 101 -1.58 12.62 6.62
N GLU A 102 -2.56 13.29 7.23
CA GLU A 102 -2.48 14.74 7.44
C GLU A 102 -1.37 15.05 8.46
N ARG A 103 -0.66 16.17 8.29
CA ARG A 103 0.45 16.57 9.18
C ARG A 103 0.07 16.52 10.66
N GLY A 104 -1.14 16.99 10.99
CA GLY A 104 -1.64 16.99 12.37
C GLY A 104 -1.90 15.61 12.98
N LYS A 105 -1.99 14.57 12.15
CA LYS A 105 -2.19 13.18 12.60
C LYS A 105 -0.92 12.33 12.53
N ALA A 106 0.07 12.75 11.77
CA ALA A 106 1.27 11.97 11.48
C ALA A 106 1.99 11.50 12.74
N LYS A 107 2.20 12.38 13.72
CA LYS A 107 2.90 12.04 14.97
C LYS A 107 2.21 10.90 15.73
N ALA A 108 0.89 10.99 15.95
CA ALA A 108 0.15 9.98 16.68
C ALA A 108 0.11 8.62 15.95
N ILE A 109 0.10 8.64 14.62
CA ILE A 109 0.18 7.43 13.79
C ILE A 109 1.56 6.80 13.91
N VAL A 110 2.63 7.58 13.84
CA VAL A 110 4.02 7.10 13.98
C VAL A 110 4.22 6.47 15.34
N GLU A 111 3.89 7.18 16.42
CA GLU A 111 4.04 6.69 17.81
C GLU A 111 3.30 5.36 18.04
N GLU A 112 2.14 5.18 17.43
CA GLU A 112 1.43 3.91 17.56
C GLU A 112 2.07 2.80 16.71
N LEU A 113 2.44 3.11 15.46
CA LEU A 113 3.05 2.12 14.58
C LEU A 113 4.42 1.64 15.08
N GLU A 114 5.20 2.50 15.75
CA GLU A 114 6.50 2.14 16.36
C GLU A 114 6.38 1.05 17.43
N ARG A 115 5.21 0.88 18.06
CA ARG A 115 4.96 -0.19 19.03
C ARG A 115 4.74 -1.55 18.38
N HIS A 116 4.46 -1.58 17.08
CA HIS A 116 4.05 -2.77 16.35
C HIS A 116 4.94 -3.10 15.15
N ALA A 117 5.70 -2.12 14.65
CA ALA A 117 6.58 -2.27 13.51
C ALA A 117 8.05 -2.17 13.92
N ARG A 118 8.91 -2.90 13.24
CA ARG A 118 10.37 -2.87 13.50
C ARG A 118 10.98 -1.48 13.25
N MET A 119 10.43 -0.73 12.30
CA MET A 119 10.92 0.59 11.92
C MET A 119 9.77 1.39 11.30
N VAL A 120 9.66 2.66 11.71
CA VAL A 120 8.76 3.64 11.11
C VAL A 120 9.58 4.85 10.69
N ARG A 121 9.30 5.40 9.51
CA ARG A 121 9.95 6.62 9.02
C ARG A 121 8.92 7.53 8.37
N THR A 122 8.98 8.81 8.70
CA THR A 122 8.30 9.85 7.93
C THR A 122 9.19 10.24 6.75
N VAL A 123 8.61 10.31 5.57
CA VAL A 123 9.29 10.72 4.34
C VAL A 123 8.61 11.95 3.76
N ASP A 124 9.40 12.83 3.14
CA ASP A 124 8.87 13.95 2.38
C ASP A 124 8.62 13.49 0.93
N ILE A 125 7.47 13.89 0.38
CA ILE A 125 7.10 13.57 -1.00
C ILE A 125 7.44 14.70 -1.99
N HIS A 126 7.96 15.83 -1.49
CA HIS A 126 8.35 16.99 -2.30
C HIS A 126 9.84 16.97 -2.67
N VAL A 127 10.37 15.80 -2.96
CA VAL A 127 11.75 15.66 -3.44
C VAL A 127 11.79 15.60 -4.96
N PRO A 128 12.80 16.19 -5.60
CA PRO A 128 12.99 16.03 -7.04
C PRO A 128 13.15 14.54 -7.38
N GLY A 129 12.64 14.14 -8.53
CA GLY A 129 12.82 12.78 -9.04
C GLY A 129 14.27 12.50 -9.43
N ALA A 130 14.48 11.51 -10.29
CA ALA A 130 15.81 11.22 -10.82
C ALA A 130 16.34 12.42 -11.61
N LEU A 131 17.55 12.88 -11.25
CA LEU A 131 18.25 13.98 -11.93
C LEU A 131 19.43 13.40 -12.69
N ILE A 132 19.63 13.89 -13.92
CA ILE A 132 20.86 13.64 -14.68
C ILE A 132 21.74 14.87 -14.47
N GLU A 133 22.85 14.71 -13.75
CA GLU A 133 23.90 15.71 -13.70
C GLU A 133 24.82 15.52 -14.90
N THR A 134 24.89 16.53 -15.78
CA THR A 134 25.91 16.60 -16.82
C THR A 134 27.19 17.13 -16.18
N LEU A 135 28.24 16.29 -16.16
CA LEU A 135 29.61 16.68 -15.78
C LEU A 135 30.21 17.62 -16.80
#